data_b17e085df21fdc3ccd833b0e6e21e78d
#
_entry.id   b17e085df21fdc3ccd833b0e6e21e78d
#
_cell.length_a   1.000
_cell.length_b   1.000
_cell.length_c   1.000
_cell.angle_alpha   90.00
_cell.angle_beta   90.00
_cell.angle_gamma   90.00
#
_symmetry.space_group_name_H-M   'P 1'
#
loop_
_entity.id
_entity.type
_entity.pdbx_description
1 polymer ?
#
loop_
_entity_poly.entity_id
_entity_poly.type
_entity_poly.pdbx_seq_one_letter_code
_entity_poly.pdbx_strand_id
1 'polypeptide(L)'
;MQNPLSPSNSWRLAAVALIFLPHSFGAHHEASEAGEALVPLHNPIEPKIEKGDIVVAVEKRFRLPRLGDMSTGGATTDAHARIQYLNPVGDRSGRIAICDLRGALYLADAEGKAAQLYLNHRDYPVSFDNSSMPNETGLAGFAFHPDFSAKGRPGYGKFYTAFSATSGSGEATYLKDDAGSHESVIVEWTATDPAVIPFKGTYREIFRIGQFAPNHNIGALSFNPSVKRRSPDYGNLYFSLGDGGASFDPKEYGQSLEVPQSAILRINPLGRSKDRAYGIPNDNPFVSEPNAAPEIWAYGLRHPQHFSFDSKGRMFICDIGQKEVEEVNIGIPGGNFGWRIREGTFATGFGIEGVEVGPVFDLSHDGPETFVDPVAQYDHEEGRAIGSGFAYEGRKIKSLKGKFVFADIVRGRLFYIDAGNLNPGKPAEIKELRLMIDGREQALLEAAGYPNTYHPGLRADLRLGIDEDKELYLLTKGDGWVRKLVPAK
;
A
#
# COMPACT_ATOMS: atom_id res chain seq x y z
N MET A 1 54.20 -20.54 -59.02
CA MET A 1 53.25 -20.29 -60.13
C MET A 1 51.95 -19.80 -59.53
N GLN A 2 51.66 -18.56 -59.82
CA GLN A 2 50.35 -17.88 -59.98
C GLN A 2 49.22 -18.06 -58.94
N ASN A 3 48.98 -16.95 -58.29
CA ASN A 3 47.72 -16.40 -57.81
C ASN A 3 46.56 -16.53 -58.83
N PRO A 4 45.26 -16.40 -58.44
CA PRO A 4 44.71 -15.06 -58.03
C PRO A 4 43.62 -15.08 -57.00
N LEU A 5 43.66 -13.99 -56.15
CA LEU A 5 42.69 -12.91 -55.92
C LEU A 5 41.23 -13.21 -55.50
N SER A 6 40.99 -12.68 -54.36
CA SER A 6 39.76 -12.37 -53.62
C SER A 6 38.64 -11.61 -54.38
N PRO A 7 37.46 -11.38 -53.76
CA PRO A 7 37.27 -10.02 -53.27
C PRO A 7 36.67 -9.90 -51.85
N SER A 8 37.14 -8.86 -51.22
CA SER A 8 36.69 -8.28 -49.96
C SER A 8 35.24 -7.73 -50.01
N ASN A 9 34.40 -8.11 -49.08
CA ASN A 9 33.18 -7.36 -48.77
C ASN A 9 33.35 -6.59 -47.49
N SER A 10 33.56 -5.30 -47.65
CA SER A 10 33.52 -4.30 -46.59
C SER A 10 32.06 -3.96 -46.24
N TRP A 11 31.61 -4.41 -45.07
CA TRP A 11 30.36 -3.90 -44.46
C TRP A 11 30.72 -2.61 -43.70
N ARG A 12 30.26 -1.49 -44.22
CA ARG A 12 30.25 -0.21 -43.50
C ARG A 12 29.20 -0.25 -42.44
N LEU A 13 29.59 -0.25 -41.18
CA LEU A 13 28.78 0.10 -40.02
C LEU A 13 28.43 1.60 -40.15
N ALA A 14 27.19 1.89 -40.44
CA ALA A 14 26.63 3.21 -40.28
C ALA A 14 26.34 3.41 -38.77
N ALA A 15 27.20 4.18 -38.11
CA ALA A 15 26.93 4.68 -36.77
C ALA A 15 25.80 5.70 -36.85
N VAL A 16 24.62 5.29 -36.38
CA VAL A 16 23.54 6.22 -36.09
C VAL A 16 23.89 6.87 -34.74
N ALA A 17 24.38 8.08 -34.80
CA ALA A 17 24.52 8.94 -33.61
C ALA A 17 23.12 9.35 -33.15
N LEU A 18 22.59 8.69 -32.12
CA LEU A 18 21.47 9.18 -31.35
C LEU A 18 21.95 10.40 -30.54
N ILE A 19 21.57 11.58 -30.97
CA ILE A 19 21.75 12.81 -30.21
C ILE A 19 20.71 12.77 -29.09
N PHE A 20 21.15 12.47 -27.88
CA PHE A 20 20.35 12.68 -26.68
C PHE A 20 20.31 14.18 -26.40
N LEU A 21 19.16 14.81 -26.67
CA LEU A 21 18.81 16.11 -26.12
C LEU A 21 18.36 15.89 -24.65
N PRO A 22 18.80 16.74 -23.72
CA PRO A 22 18.27 16.67 -22.37
C PRO A 22 16.78 17.03 -22.43
N HIS A 23 15.92 16.11 -21.99
CA HIS A 23 14.49 16.39 -21.83
C HIS A 23 14.32 17.34 -20.65
N SER A 24 14.22 18.63 -20.95
CA SER A 24 13.59 19.56 -20.05
C SER A 24 12.10 19.23 -20.06
N PHE A 25 11.56 18.73 -18.95
CA PHE A 25 10.12 18.59 -18.76
C PHE A 25 9.46 19.96 -18.74
N GLY A 26 9.06 20.40 -19.90
CA GLY A 26 8.16 21.50 -20.12
C GLY A 26 7.15 21.04 -21.14
N ALA A 27 6.14 20.32 -20.71
CA ALA A 27 4.97 20.07 -21.54
C ALA A 27 4.22 21.40 -21.68
N HIS A 28 4.58 22.18 -22.68
CA HIS A 28 3.73 23.29 -23.12
C HIS A 28 2.51 22.69 -23.80
N HIS A 29 1.39 22.62 -23.08
CA HIS A 29 0.09 22.52 -23.73
C HIS A 29 -0.16 23.87 -24.44
N GLU A 30 -0.15 23.85 -25.76
CA GLU A 30 -0.70 24.99 -26.54
C GLU A 30 -2.17 25.13 -26.15
N ALA A 31 -2.53 26.28 -25.58
CA ALA A 31 -3.90 26.62 -25.28
C ALA A 31 -4.71 26.58 -26.59
N SER A 32 -5.74 25.75 -26.63
CA SER A 32 -6.72 25.80 -27.73
C SER A 32 -7.35 27.18 -27.82
N GLU A 33 -7.54 27.66 -29.03
CA GLU A 33 -8.16 28.95 -29.31
C GLU A 33 -9.52 29.07 -28.60
N ALA A 34 -9.73 30.24 -27.91
CA ALA A 34 -10.89 30.62 -27.12
C ALA A 34 -11.13 29.76 -25.87
N GLY A 35 -10.31 29.98 -24.84
CA GLY A 35 -10.36 29.26 -23.58
C GLY A 35 -11.67 29.45 -22.84
N GLU A 36 -12.48 28.40 -22.77
CA GLU A 36 -13.37 28.23 -21.63
C GLU A 36 -12.49 28.12 -20.38
N ALA A 37 -12.76 28.99 -19.40
CA ALA A 37 -12.02 28.94 -18.15
C ALA A 37 -12.22 27.55 -17.52
N LEU A 38 -11.12 26.84 -17.19
CA LEU A 38 -11.17 25.55 -16.52
C LEU A 38 -11.96 25.70 -15.22
N VAL A 39 -13.03 24.92 -15.07
CA VAL A 39 -13.91 24.95 -13.90
C VAL A 39 -13.43 23.89 -12.91
N PRO A 40 -13.03 24.30 -11.69
CA PRO A 40 -12.72 23.34 -10.63
C PRO A 40 -13.91 22.45 -10.29
N LEU A 41 -13.69 21.16 -10.15
CA LEU A 41 -14.68 20.20 -9.74
C LEU A 41 -14.46 19.82 -8.27
N HIS A 42 -15.57 19.68 -7.55
CA HIS A 42 -15.60 19.17 -6.18
C HIS A 42 -16.57 18.02 -6.10
N ASN A 43 -16.13 16.90 -5.52
CA ASN A 43 -16.89 15.66 -5.46
C ASN A 43 -17.45 15.30 -6.87
N PRO A 44 -16.56 15.06 -7.85
CA PRO A 44 -16.93 15.01 -9.27
C PRO A 44 -17.58 13.71 -9.71
N ILE A 45 -17.79 12.73 -8.79
CA ILE A 45 -18.23 11.39 -9.16
C ILE A 45 -19.71 11.19 -8.89
N GLU A 46 -20.45 10.98 -9.96
CA GLU A 46 -21.87 10.59 -9.94
C GLU A 46 -22.05 9.20 -10.62
N PRO A 47 -22.97 8.37 -10.17
CA PRO A 47 -23.95 8.55 -9.05
C PRO A 47 -23.34 8.23 -7.67
N LYS A 48 -24.05 8.66 -6.61
CA LYS A 48 -23.67 8.32 -5.22
C LYS A 48 -23.72 6.82 -4.96
N ILE A 49 -22.86 6.38 -4.02
CA ILE A 49 -22.78 4.97 -3.64
C ILE A 49 -24.02 4.55 -2.84
N GLU A 50 -24.81 3.67 -3.42
CA GLU A 50 -25.97 3.10 -2.77
C GLU A 50 -25.65 1.88 -1.91
N LYS A 51 -26.51 1.62 -0.91
CA LYS A 51 -26.46 0.36 -0.17
C LYS A 51 -26.77 -0.80 -1.09
N GLY A 52 -25.87 -1.78 -1.10
CA GLY A 52 -26.05 -3.00 -1.88
C GLY A 52 -26.99 -4.01 -1.20
N ASP A 53 -27.25 -5.11 -1.90
CA ASP A 53 -28.08 -6.20 -1.39
C ASP A 53 -27.35 -7.13 -0.40
N ILE A 54 -26.02 -7.03 -0.32
CA ILE A 54 -25.22 -7.90 0.53
C ILE A 54 -25.23 -7.41 1.96
N VAL A 55 -25.72 -8.28 2.85
CA VAL A 55 -25.74 -8.07 4.31
C VAL A 55 -24.81 -9.07 4.95
N VAL A 56 -23.92 -8.62 5.82
CA VAL A 56 -23.02 -9.47 6.61
C VAL A 56 -23.14 -9.16 8.09
N ALA A 57 -22.94 -10.16 8.93
CA ALA A 57 -22.89 -9.93 10.36
C ALA A 57 -21.44 -9.72 10.83
N VAL A 58 -21.28 -9.02 11.94
CA VAL A 58 -20.01 -8.67 12.54
C VAL A 58 -19.90 -9.28 13.93
N GLU A 59 -18.90 -10.14 14.13
CA GLU A 59 -18.62 -10.79 15.42
C GLU A 59 -17.33 -10.26 16.05
N LYS A 60 -17.40 -9.82 17.31
CA LYS A 60 -16.21 -9.51 18.11
C LYS A 60 -15.40 -10.81 18.37
N ARG A 61 -14.11 -10.77 18.09
CA ARG A 61 -13.23 -11.92 18.35
C ARG A 61 -12.39 -11.69 19.60
N PHE A 62 -11.51 -10.73 19.55
CA PHE A 62 -10.66 -10.36 20.69
C PHE A 62 -10.33 -8.86 20.62
N ARG A 63 -9.82 -8.36 21.72
CA ARG A 63 -9.38 -6.98 21.85
C ARG A 63 -7.89 -6.95 22.10
N LEU A 64 -7.15 -6.13 21.36
CA LEU A 64 -5.73 -5.94 21.67
C LEU A 64 -5.55 -5.21 23.01
N PRO A 65 -4.47 -5.49 23.75
CA PRO A 65 -4.19 -4.77 24.98
C PRO A 65 -3.91 -3.29 24.69
N ARG A 66 -4.31 -2.44 25.62
CA ARG A 66 -3.92 -1.04 25.56
C ARG A 66 -2.42 -0.95 25.89
N LEU A 67 -1.61 -0.59 24.91
CA LEU A 67 -0.22 -0.26 25.14
C LEU A 67 -0.14 1.14 25.73
N GLY A 68 0.66 1.29 26.79
CA GLY A 68 0.90 2.45 27.63
C GLY A 68 0.70 3.84 27.07
N ASP A 69 1.10 4.83 27.81
CA ASP A 69 0.92 6.23 27.45
C ASP A 69 1.61 6.57 26.12
N MET A 70 0.80 6.75 25.10
CA MET A 70 1.21 7.24 23.78
C MET A 70 0.70 8.68 23.61
N SER A 71 0.76 9.46 24.66
CA SER A 71 0.29 10.84 24.76
C SER A 71 1.08 11.84 23.91
N THR A 72 1.52 11.45 22.74
CA THR A 72 2.12 12.40 21.81
C THR A 72 1.03 13.12 21.02
N GLY A 73 0.56 14.16 21.58
CA GLY A 73 -0.23 15.26 21.02
C GLY A 73 -1.12 14.99 19.80
N GLY A 74 -2.40 15.26 19.94
CA GLY A 74 -3.34 15.28 18.83
C GLY A 74 -4.61 14.45 19.07
N ALA A 75 -5.60 14.60 18.23
CA ALA A 75 -6.95 14.03 18.31
C ALA A 75 -7.03 12.49 18.37
N THR A 76 -5.91 11.81 18.50
CA THR A 76 -5.82 10.35 18.44
C THR A 76 -5.16 9.73 19.65
N THR A 77 -4.93 10.52 20.70
CA THR A 77 -4.30 10.06 21.95
C THR A 77 -5.12 9.01 22.68
N ASP A 78 -6.44 9.02 22.51
CA ASP A 78 -7.37 8.13 23.21
C ASP A 78 -7.62 6.80 22.52
N ALA A 79 -6.97 6.51 21.38
CA ALA A 79 -7.11 5.23 20.73
C ALA A 79 -6.68 4.09 21.65
N HIS A 80 -7.54 3.07 21.81
CA HIS A 80 -7.26 1.92 22.68
C HIS A 80 -6.04 1.13 22.19
N ALA A 81 -6.00 0.84 20.88
CA ALA A 81 -4.87 0.21 20.20
C ALA A 81 -4.78 0.78 18.77
N ARG A 82 -3.56 1.02 18.28
CA ARG A 82 -3.36 1.59 16.93
C ARG A 82 -3.17 0.49 15.91
N ILE A 83 -4.17 -0.40 15.83
CA ILE A 83 -4.16 -1.55 14.93
C ILE A 83 -4.08 -1.05 13.48
N GLN A 84 -3.06 -1.50 12.75
CA GLN A 84 -2.80 -1.03 11.39
C GLN A 84 -3.02 -2.11 10.33
N TYR A 85 -2.58 -3.35 10.60
CA TYR A 85 -2.56 -4.39 9.60
C TYR A 85 -2.81 -5.76 10.24
N LEU A 86 -3.54 -6.63 9.54
CA LEU A 86 -3.79 -8.03 9.93
C LEU A 86 -3.70 -8.92 8.69
N ASN A 87 -2.83 -9.94 8.78
CA ASN A 87 -2.67 -10.94 7.74
C ASN A 87 -2.34 -12.31 8.34
N PRO A 88 -2.57 -13.42 7.62
CA PRO A 88 -2.16 -14.73 8.08
C PRO A 88 -0.64 -14.85 8.15
N VAL A 89 -0.14 -15.69 9.04
CA VAL A 89 1.27 -16.11 9.04
C VAL A 89 1.59 -16.91 7.76
N GLY A 90 0.60 -17.60 7.18
CA GLY A 90 0.73 -18.33 5.92
C GLY A 90 1.48 -19.66 6.07
N ASP A 91 1.60 -20.16 7.28
CA ASP A 91 2.34 -21.39 7.62
C ASP A 91 1.43 -22.61 7.81
N ARG A 92 0.16 -22.50 7.44
CA ARG A 92 -0.90 -23.51 7.60
C ARG A 92 -1.27 -23.82 9.07
N SER A 93 -0.85 -22.98 9.99
CA SER A 93 -1.26 -23.09 11.39
C SER A 93 -2.61 -22.43 11.67
N GLY A 94 -3.11 -21.62 10.73
CA GLY A 94 -4.26 -20.75 10.91
C GLY A 94 -3.97 -19.52 11.76
N ARG A 95 -2.72 -19.32 12.21
CA ARG A 95 -2.34 -18.12 12.97
C ARG A 95 -2.48 -16.87 12.13
N ILE A 96 -3.01 -15.83 12.76
CA ILE A 96 -3.05 -14.47 12.21
C ILE A 96 -2.09 -13.57 12.98
N ALA A 97 -1.43 -12.71 12.25
CA ALA A 97 -0.55 -11.69 12.82
C ALA A 97 -1.23 -10.32 12.74
N ILE A 98 -1.05 -9.50 13.75
CA ILE A 98 -1.65 -8.17 13.86
C ILE A 98 -0.58 -7.19 14.36
N CYS A 99 -0.39 -6.07 13.66
CA CYS A 99 0.51 -5.02 14.13
C CYS A 99 -0.23 -3.82 14.71
N ASP A 100 0.38 -3.23 15.72
CA ASP A 100 0.02 -1.95 16.31
C ASP A 100 1.12 -0.93 15.96
N LEU A 101 0.75 0.23 15.44
CA LEU A 101 1.70 1.32 15.08
C LEU A 101 2.68 1.66 16.20
N ARG A 102 2.38 1.33 17.46
CA ARG A 102 3.26 1.56 18.62
C ARG A 102 4.43 0.59 18.70
N GLY A 103 4.57 -0.33 17.74
CA GLY A 103 5.73 -1.21 17.60
C GLY A 103 5.49 -2.66 18.00
N ALA A 104 4.28 -3.04 18.40
CA ALA A 104 3.95 -4.40 18.79
C ALA A 104 3.39 -5.20 17.61
N LEU A 105 3.93 -6.40 17.41
CA LEU A 105 3.39 -7.45 16.54
C LEU A 105 2.84 -8.57 17.41
N TYR A 106 1.57 -8.88 17.24
CA TYR A 106 0.86 -9.93 17.95
C TYR A 106 0.59 -11.14 17.05
N LEU A 107 0.54 -12.33 17.62
CA LEU A 107 -0.02 -13.50 16.98
C LEU A 107 -1.28 -13.95 17.73
N ALA A 108 -2.32 -14.28 17.00
CA ALA A 108 -3.53 -14.92 17.52
C ALA A 108 -3.73 -16.26 16.84
N ASP A 109 -4.41 -17.20 17.52
CA ASP A 109 -4.79 -18.47 16.94
C ASP A 109 -5.93 -18.30 15.89
N ALA A 110 -6.17 -19.34 15.10
CA ALA A 110 -7.23 -19.34 14.08
C ALA A 110 -8.64 -19.15 14.67
N GLU A 111 -8.84 -19.48 15.93
CA GLU A 111 -10.11 -19.32 16.62
C GLU A 111 -10.29 -17.89 17.16
N GLY A 112 -9.20 -17.11 17.22
CA GLY A 112 -9.21 -15.72 17.61
C GLY A 112 -9.59 -15.49 19.06
N LYS A 113 -9.14 -16.38 19.98
CA LYS A 113 -9.48 -16.26 21.41
C LYS A 113 -8.66 -15.21 22.13
N ALA A 114 -7.39 -15.08 21.78
CA ALA A 114 -6.50 -14.09 22.37
C ALA A 114 -5.30 -13.82 21.45
N ALA A 115 -4.84 -12.57 21.41
CA ALA A 115 -3.60 -12.21 20.78
C ALA A 115 -2.45 -12.21 21.81
N GLN A 116 -1.34 -12.86 21.47
CA GLN A 116 -0.13 -12.89 22.27
C GLN A 116 0.93 -11.99 21.64
N LEU A 117 1.65 -11.23 22.46
CA LEU A 117 2.76 -10.41 21.98
C LEU A 117 3.86 -11.32 21.42
N TYR A 118 4.13 -11.17 20.12
CA TYR A 118 5.16 -11.92 19.44
C TYR A 118 6.48 -11.14 19.40
N LEU A 119 6.44 -9.89 18.98
CA LEU A 119 7.60 -9.00 18.88
C LEU A 119 7.20 -7.58 19.32
N ASN A 120 8.04 -6.92 20.10
CA ASN A 120 7.94 -5.49 20.33
C ASN A 120 9.22 -4.82 19.83
N HIS A 121 9.12 -3.95 18.82
CA HIS A 121 10.26 -3.28 18.21
C HIS A 121 11.06 -2.43 19.19
N ARG A 122 10.41 -1.94 20.26
CA ARG A 122 11.06 -1.12 21.31
C ARG A 122 12.06 -1.93 22.16
N ASP A 123 11.97 -3.25 22.15
CA ASP A 123 12.87 -4.13 22.89
C ASP A 123 14.16 -4.43 22.11
N TYR A 124 14.31 -3.87 20.88
CA TYR A 124 15.44 -4.09 19.99
C TYR A 124 16.09 -2.76 19.58
N PRO A 125 17.41 -2.71 19.35
CA PRO A 125 18.11 -1.50 18.94
C PRO A 125 17.92 -1.22 17.42
N VAL A 126 16.66 -1.08 16.99
CA VAL A 126 16.28 -0.79 15.60
C VAL A 126 15.85 0.66 15.40
N SER A 127 16.10 1.51 16.40
CA SER A 127 15.77 2.95 16.40
C SER A 127 14.29 3.25 16.09
N PHE A 128 13.39 2.35 16.50
CA PHE A 128 11.96 2.47 16.28
C PHE A 128 11.42 3.80 16.82
N ASP A 129 10.70 4.53 15.97
CA ASP A 129 10.04 5.77 16.32
C ASP A 129 8.61 5.85 15.77
N ASN A 130 7.69 6.40 16.55
CA ASN A 130 6.34 6.74 16.12
C ASN A 130 5.87 8.06 16.72
N SER A 131 6.80 8.95 17.04
CA SER A 131 6.51 10.23 17.71
C SER A 131 6.09 11.34 16.74
N SER A 132 6.59 11.32 15.49
CA SER A 132 6.39 12.41 14.53
C SER A 132 4.91 12.60 14.16
N MET A 133 4.20 11.51 13.87
CA MET A 133 2.75 11.50 13.61
C MET A 133 2.16 10.16 14.05
N PRO A 134 1.69 10.02 15.29
CA PRO A 134 1.32 8.73 15.86
C PRO A 134 0.24 7.92 15.12
N ASN A 135 -0.47 8.52 14.18
CA ASN A 135 -1.44 7.83 13.32
C ASN A 135 -0.85 7.29 12.03
N GLU A 136 0.29 7.78 11.63
CA GLU A 136 0.95 7.50 10.36
C GLU A 136 2.30 6.82 10.57
N THR A 137 3.09 7.29 11.57
CA THR A 137 4.40 6.74 11.88
C THR A 137 4.31 5.54 12.82
N GLY A 138 5.27 4.65 12.76
CA GLY A 138 5.38 3.45 13.57
C GLY A 138 5.38 2.17 12.76
N LEU A 139 4.94 1.05 13.35
CA LEU A 139 4.89 -0.25 12.69
C LEU A 139 3.73 -0.34 11.70
N ALA A 140 4.02 -0.03 10.44
CA ALA A 140 3.03 0.09 9.37
C ALA A 140 2.59 -1.25 8.76
N GLY A 141 3.52 -2.21 8.63
CA GLY A 141 3.21 -3.47 7.98
C GLY A 141 4.18 -4.59 8.33
N PHE A 142 3.81 -5.81 7.94
CA PHE A 142 4.65 -7.00 8.09
C PHE A 142 4.32 -8.03 7.00
N ALA A 143 5.26 -8.94 6.74
CA ALA A 143 5.03 -10.11 5.89
C ALA A 143 5.88 -11.29 6.36
N PHE A 144 5.31 -12.49 6.41
CA PHE A 144 6.03 -13.73 6.67
C PHE A 144 6.49 -14.34 5.34
N HIS A 145 7.74 -14.79 5.29
CA HIS A 145 8.26 -15.42 4.08
C HIS A 145 7.45 -16.69 3.74
N PRO A 146 7.17 -16.97 2.44
CA PRO A 146 6.40 -18.17 2.06
C PRO A 146 6.99 -19.50 2.56
N ASP A 147 8.29 -19.53 2.87
CA ASP A 147 8.97 -20.67 3.51
C ASP A 147 9.14 -20.51 5.03
N PHE A 148 8.43 -19.61 5.71
CA PHE A 148 8.62 -19.31 7.14
C PHE A 148 8.66 -20.57 8.02
N SER A 149 7.77 -21.53 7.80
CA SER A 149 7.74 -22.80 8.55
C SER A 149 8.49 -23.95 7.85
N ALA A 150 9.07 -23.71 6.66
CA ALA A 150 9.68 -24.76 5.85
C ALA A 150 11.15 -25.00 6.25
N LYS A 151 11.39 -25.87 7.23
CA LYS A 151 12.73 -26.19 7.73
C LYS A 151 13.69 -26.58 6.61
N GLY A 152 14.91 -26.06 6.67
CA GLY A 152 15.95 -26.29 5.67
C GLY A 152 15.82 -25.44 4.38
N ARG A 153 14.85 -24.54 4.29
CA ARG A 153 14.73 -23.58 3.22
C ARG A 153 15.36 -22.22 3.59
N PRO A 154 15.83 -21.44 2.61
CA PRO A 154 16.42 -20.12 2.87
C PRO A 154 15.52 -19.14 3.61
N GLY A 155 14.20 -19.25 3.41
CA GLY A 155 13.20 -18.41 4.08
C GLY A 155 12.69 -18.95 5.42
N TYR A 156 13.24 -20.04 5.94
CA TYR A 156 12.84 -20.60 7.23
C TYR A 156 13.05 -19.61 8.38
N GLY A 157 12.01 -19.40 9.17
CA GLY A 157 12.00 -18.48 10.31
C GLY A 157 11.97 -16.99 9.92
N LYS A 158 11.95 -16.66 8.63
CA LYS A 158 12.06 -15.27 8.18
C LYS A 158 10.72 -14.57 8.06
N PHE A 159 10.66 -13.37 8.64
CA PHE A 159 9.57 -12.42 8.44
C PHE A 159 10.12 -11.00 8.39
N TYR A 160 9.34 -10.09 7.89
CA TYR A 160 9.74 -8.71 7.60
C TYR A 160 8.76 -7.76 8.26
N THR A 161 9.28 -6.65 8.79
CA THR A 161 8.45 -5.56 9.31
C THR A 161 8.89 -4.24 8.70
N ALA A 162 7.91 -3.39 8.38
CA ALA A 162 8.13 -2.03 7.91
C ALA A 162 7.69 -1.05 8.99
N PHE A 163 8.54 -0.10 9.32
CA PHE A 163 8.28 0.86 10.38
C PHE A 163 9.05 2.17 10.18
N SER A 164 8.67 3.16 10.98
CA SER A 164 9.39 4.44 11.08
C SER A 164 10.52 4.36 12.11
N ALA A 165 11.70 4.83 11.74
CA ALA A 165 12.86 4.95 12.61
C ALA A 165 13.30 6.41 12.76
N THR A 166 14.00 6.70 13.86
CA THR A 166 14.54 8.04 14.14
C THR A 166 15.44 8.49 12.98
N SER A 167 15.25 9.72 12.54
CA SER A 167 16.07 10.34 11.48
C SER A 167 17.57 10.28 11.79
N GLY A 168 18.36 9.88 10.78
CA GLY A 168 19.83 9.77 10.88
C GLY A 168 20.32 8.62 11.76
N SER A 169 19.44 7.66 12.09
CA SER A 169 19.80 6.52 12.94
C SER A 169 20.48 5.37 12.19
N GLY A 170 20.58 5.44 10.87
CA GLY A 170 21.20 4.43 10.01
C GLY A 170 21.64 4.97 8.66
N GLU A 171 22.18 4.08 7.83
CA GLU A 171 22.61 4.40 6.47
C GLU A 171 21.47 4.22 5.47
N ALA A 172 20.83 5.33 5.07
CA ALA A 172 19.76 5.31 4.09
C ALA A 172 20.30 4.99 2.68
N THR A 173 19.61 4.13 1.94
CA THR A 173 19.92 3.83 0.54
C THR A 173 19.47 4.99 -0.36
N TYR A 174 18.36 5.62 -0.01
CA TYR A 174 17.77 6.73 -0.76
C TYR A 174 17.42 7.90 0.15
N LEU A 175 17.45 9.10 -0.40
CA LEU A 175 17.04 10.34 0.26
C LEU A 175 17.67 10.56 1.64
N LYS A 176 18.96 10.26 1.74
CA LYS A 176 19.74 10.42 2.97
C LYS A 176 19.68 11.84 3.55
N ASP A 177 19.76 12.83 2.68
CA ASP A 177 19.77 14.25 3.06
C ASP A 177 18.35 14.83 3.24
N ASP A 178 17.31 14.06 2.92
CA ASP A 178 15.91 14.46 2.99
C ASP A 178 15.14 13.74 4.11
N ALA A 179 15.83 13.26 5.13
CA ALA A 179 15.27 12.56 6.28
C ALA A 179 14.84 13.53 7.41
N GLY A 180 14.21 14.65 7.05
CA GLY A 180 13.89 15.72 8.02
C GLY A 180 12.90 15.33 9.10
N SER A 181 12.02 14.35 8.84
CA SER A 181 11.03 13.88 9.82
C SER A 181 11.48 12.58 10.49
N HIS A 182 11.70 11.54 9.70
CA HIS A 182 12.08 10.21 10.15
C HIS A 182 12.63 9.41 8.95
N GLU A 183 12.85 8.12 9.13
CA GLU A 183 13.22 7.21 8.04
C GLU A 183 12.24 6.04 8.00
N SER A 184 11.88 5.59 6.80
CA SER A 184 11.14 4.34 6.62
C SER A 184 12.11 3.18 6.47
N VAL A 185 11.91 2.12 7.26
CA VAL A 185 12.85 1.00 7.39
C VAL A 185 12.13 -0.33 7.22
N ILE A 186 12.79 -1.29 6.52
CA ILE A 186 12.39 -2.70 6.55
C ILE A 186 13.47 -3.51 7.25
N VAL A 187 13.04 -4.28 8.26
CA VAL A 187 13.89 -5.23 8.98
C VAL A 187 13.46 -6.66 8.69
N GLU A 188 14.43 -7.50 8.33
CA GLU A 188 14.29 -8.95 8.28
C GLU A 188 14.56 -9.52 9.68
N TRP A 189 13.61 -10.28 10.20
CA TRP A 189 13.73 -11.06 11.43
C TRP A 189 13.90 -12.53 11.07
N THR A 190 14.72 -13.25 11.82
CA THR A 190 14.92 -14.68 11.65
C THR A 190 14.66 -15.39 12.97
N ALA A 191 13.47 -15.99 13.09
CA ALA A 191 13.09 -16.77 14.26
C ALA A 191 13.92 -18.06 14.35
N THR A 192 14.46 -18.34 15.51
CA THR A 192 15.15 -19.62 15.80
C THR A 192 14.18 -20.80 15.65
N ASP A 193 12.95 -20.61 16.11
CA ASP A 193 11.85 -21.55 15.96
C ASP A 193 10.55 -20.78 15.64
N PRO A 194 9.95 -20.97 14.46
CA PRO A 194 8.71 -20.31 14.05
C PRO A 194 7.49 -20.57 14.94
N ALA A 195 7.51 -21.61 15.77
CA ALA A 195 6.40 -21.97 16.64
C ALA A 195 6.43 -21.25 17.99
N VAL A 196 7.58 -20.67 18.38
CA VAL A 196 7.78 -20.11 19.72
C VAL A 196 7.25 -18.66 19.80
N ILE A 197 6.48 -18.38 20.87
CA ILE A 197 6.01 -17.06 21.27
C ILE A 197 6.49 -16.83 22.71
N PRO A 198 7.10 -15.70 23.02
CA PRO A 198 7.47 -14.57 22.15
C PRO A 198 8.63 -14.91 21.20
N PHE A 199 8.83 -14.04 20.20
CA PHE A 199 9.93 -14.15 19.23
C PHE A 199 11.29 -14.28 19.90
N LYS A 200 12.07 -15.24 19.39
CA LYS A 200 13.49 -15.40 19.71
C LYS A 200 14.26 -15.59 18.43
N GLY A 201 15.28 -14.80 18.21
CA GLY A 201 16.03 -14.89 16.97
C GLY A 201 16.98 -13.72 16.74
N THR A 202 17.32 -13.52 15.49
CA THR A 202 18.20 -12.45 15.02
C THR A 202 17.46 -11.53 14.06
N TYR A 203 18.03 -10.38 13.77
CA TYR A 203 17.48 -9.44 12.81
C TYR A 203 18.61 -8.77 12.01
N ARG A 204 18.23 -8.21 10.86
CA ARG A 204 19.06 -7.32 10.05
C ARG A 204 18.18 -6.31 9.31
N GLU A 205 18.65 -5.09 9.20
CA GLU A 205 18.03 -4.11 8.33
C GLU A 205 18.30 -4.46 6.87
N ILE A 206 17.29 -4.31 6.02
CA ILE A 206 17.41 -4.60 4.59
C ILE A 206 17.13 -3.39 3.70
N PHE A 207 16.29 -2.44 4.13
CA PHE A 207 15.95 -1.25 3.36
C PHE A 207 15.77 -0.06 4.29
N ARG A 208 16.23 1.12 3.85
CA ARG A 208 16.08 2.37 4.56
C ARG A 208 15.98 3.54 3.59
N ILE A 209 15.04 4.47 3.85
CA ILE A 209 14.82 5.66 3.04
C ILE A 209 14.43 6.84 3.92
N GLY A 210 14.96 8.04 3.62
CA GLY A 210 14.59 9.27 4.29
C GLY A 210 13.14 9.69 3.99
N GLN A 211 12.52 10.34 5.00
CA GLN A 211 11.16 10.89 4.91
C GLN A 211 11.17 12.35 5.35
N PHE A 212 10.84 13.24 4.44
CA PHE A 212 10.88 14.68 4.73
C PHE A 212 9.66 15.15 5.52
N ALA A 213 8.52 14.45 5.40
CA ALA A 213 7.29 14.73 6.11
C ALA A 213 6.83 13.50 6.93
N PRO A 214 5.98 13.68 7.96
CA PRO A 214 5.61 12.60 8.86
C PRO A 214 4.51 11.67 8.33
N ASN A 215 3.92 11.96 7.19
CA ASN A 215 2.85 11.21 6.57
C ASN A 215 3.29 10.56 5.24
N HIS A 216 2.42 9.72 4.66
CA HIS A 216 2.65 8.96 3.41
C HIS A 216 3.90 8.08 3.45
N ASN A 217 4.04 7.36 4.53
CA ASN A 217 5.18 6.49 4.82
C ASN A 217 5.16 5.19 4.03
N ILE A 218 6.08 4.29 4.39
CA ILE A 218 6.02 2.89 3.98
C ILE A 218 4.71 2.27 4.46
N GLY A 219 4.05 1.53 3.57
CA GLY A 219 2.75 0.91 3.85
C GLY A 219 2.82 -0.61 3.98
N ALA A 220 1.97 -1.31 3.24
CA ALA A 220 1.86 -2.75 3.28
C ALA A 220 3.10 -3.46 2.72
N LEU A 221 3.38 -4.65 3.27
CA LEU A 221 4.33 -5.63 2.75
C LEU A 221 3.57 -6.89 2.36
N SER A 222 3.92 -7.51 1.24
CA SER A 222 3.33 -8.79 0.86
C SER A 222 4.26 -9.61 -0.05
N PHE A 223 4.16 -10.92 0.05
CA PHE A 223 4.59 -11.87 -0.97
C PHE A 223 3.38 -12.24 -1.82
N ASN A 224 3.56 -12.44 -3.12
CA ASN A 224 2.46 -12.90 -3.98
C ASN A 224 2.11 -14.36 -3.67
N PRO A 225 0.94 -14.65 -3.09
CA PRO A 225 0.59 -16.00 -2.63
C PRO A 225 0.25 -16.97 -3.77
N SER A 226 0.00 -16.45 -4.99
CA SER A 226 -0.30 -17.26 -6.16
C SER A 226 0.93 -17.91 -6.78
N VAL A 227 2.12 -17.40 -6.43
CA VAL A 227 3.38 -17.76 -7.07
C VAL A 227 3.89 -19.11 -6.57
N LYS A 228 4.18 -20.01 -7.51
CA LYS A 228 4.75 -21.33 -7.20
C LYS A 228 6.25 -21.23 -6.93
N ARG A 229 6.79 -22.10 -6.09
CA ARG A 229 8.20 -22.13 -5.67
C ARG A 229 9.24 -22.11 -6.80
N ARG A 230 8.89 -22.59 -8.00
CA ARG A 230 9.80 -22.62 -9.16
C ARG A 230 9.75 -21.35 -10.01
N SER A 231 8.85 -20.45 -9.71
CA SER A 231 8.74 -19.16 -10.39
C SER A 231 9.87 -18.22 -9.96
N PRO A 232 10.40 -17.40 -10.86
CA PRO A 232 11.37 -16.34 -10.52
C PRO A 232 10.84 -15.36 -9.47
N ASP A 233 9.53 -15.16 -9.41
CA ASP A 233 8.90 -14.25 -8.46
C ASP A 233 8.68 -14.86 -7.04
N TYR A 234 8.96 -16.16 -6.85
CA TYR A 234 8.78 -16.79 -5.55
C TYR A 234 9.74 -16.25 -4.50
N GLY A 235 9.18 -15.70 -3.41
CA GLY A 235 9.96 -15.11 -2.33
C GLY A 235 10.44 -13.70 -2.61
N ASN A 236 9.99 -13.06 -3.68
CA ASN A 236 10.15 -11.62 -3.86
C ASN A 236 9.15 -10.87 -2.97
N LEU A 237 9.66 -9.90 -2.24
CA LEU A 237 8.88 -9.05 -1.34
C LEU A 237 8.42 -7.80 -2.08
N TYR A 238 7.12 -7.58 -2.08
CA TYR A 238 6.51 -6.33 -2.54
C TYR A 238 6.22 -5.43 -1.34
N PHE A 239 6.39 -4.14 -1.53
CA PHE A 239 6.01 -3.14 -0.52
C PHE A 239 5.68 -1.81 -1.17
N SER A 240 4.91 -0.99 -0.48
CA SER A 240 4.47 0.31 -0.98
C SER A 240 5.15 1.46 -0.25
N LEU A 241 5.41 2.54 -0.98
CA LEU A 241 5.83 3.84 -0.45
C LEU A 241 4.91 4.92 -0.99
N GLY A 242 4.47 5.82 -0.12
CA GLY A 242 3.80 7.05 -0.54
C GLY A 242 4.78 8.07 -1.13
N ASP A 243 4.26 9.22 -1.54
CA ASP A 243 5.03 10.33 -2.11
C ASP A 243 5.93 11.07 -1.10
N GLY A 244 6.00 10.58 0.14
CA GLY A 244 6.80 11.18 1.22
C GLY A 244 6.07 12.25 2.00
N GLY A 245 4.82 12.58 1.65
CA GLY A 245 3.92 13.39 2.44
C GLY A 245 3.83 14.87 2.05
N ALA A 246 3.29 15.67 2.98
CA ALA A 246 2.81 17.02 2.75
C ALA A 246 1.61 17.07 1.77
N SER A 247 1.43 18.16 1.03
CA SER A 247 0.31 18.32 0.09
C SER A 247 0.83 18.48 -1.33
N PHE A 248 0.20 17.80 -2.28
CA PHE A 248 0.49 17.92 -3.73
C PHE A 248 1.93 17.59 -4.12
N ASP A 249 2.54 16.59 -3.45
CA ASP A 249 3.86 16.08 -3.80
C ASP A 249 4.90 17.20 -4.08
N PRO A 250 5.28 17.98 -3.05
CA PRO A 250 6.14 19.15 -3.25
C PRO A 250 7.55 18.79 -3.71
N LYS A 251 7.91 17.52 -3.66
CA LYS A 251 9.20 16.99 -4.09
C LYS A 251 9.16 16.34 -5.48
N GLU A 252 8.01 16.29 -6.11
CA GLU A 252 7.80 15.73 -7.47
C GLU A 252 8.17 14.26 -7.60
N TYR A 253 8.01 13.49 -6.51
CA TYR A 253 8.34 12.08 -6.49
C TYR A 253 7.35 11.22 -7.28
N GLY A 254 6.11 11.67 -7.44
CA GLY A 254 5.05 10.93 -8.12
C GLY A 254 5.40 10.47 -9.53
N GLN A 255 6.12 11.31 -10.29
CA GLN A 255 6.52 11.02 -11.66
C GLN A 255 8.03 10.77 -11.81
N SER A 256 8.77 10.60 -10.70
CA SER A 256 10.20 10.32 -10.74
C SER A 256 10.46 8.81 -10.67
N LEU A 257 11.33 8.31 -11.54
CA LEU A 257 11.88 6.97 -11.44
C LEU A 257 13.22 6.92 -10.68
N GLU A 258 13.82 8.06 -10.36
CA GLU A 258 15.13 8.11 -9.68
C GLU A 258 15.03 7.77 -8.19
N VAL A 259 13.84 7.91 -7.60
CA VAL A 259 13.57 7.64 -6.18
C VAL A 259 12.41 6.67 -6.03
N PRO A 260 12.43 5.80 -5.02
CA PRO A 260 11.41 4.76 -4.85
C PRO A 260 10.11 5.22 -4.16
N GLN A 261 9.91 6.52 -3.91
CA GLN A 261 8.64 7.04 -3.42
C GLN A 261 7.53 6.95 -4.46
N SER A 262 6.28 7.11 -4.03
CA SER A 262 5.11 7.12 -4.91
C SER A 262 4.91 5.81 -5.70
N ALA A 263 5.31 4.66 -5.10
CA ALA A 263 5.50 3.44 -5.86
C ALA A 263 5.12 2.16 -5.11
N ILE A 264 4.87 1.11 -5.89
CA ILE A 264 5.01 -0.27 -5.44
C ILE A 264 6.41 -0.74 -5.82
N LEU A 265 7.12 -1.30 -4.87
CA LEU A 265 8.50 -1.78 -5.00
C LEU A 265 8.56 -3.30 -4.90
N ARG A 266 9.55 -3.92 -5.58
CA ARG A 266 9.78 -5.36 -5.52
C ARG A 266 11.26 -5.67 -5.38
N ILE A 267 11.61 -6.43 -4.36
CA ILE A 267 12.98 -6.86 -4.05
C ILE A 267 13.05 -8.37 -3.78
N ASN A 268 14.23 -8.95 -3.92
CA ASN A 268 14.52 -10.28 -3.37
C ASN A 268 15.17 -10.11 -1.98
N PRO A 269 14.46 -10.29 -0.88
CA PRO A 269 14.99 -10.01 0.45
C PRO A 269 16.07 -11.00 0.89
N LEU A 270 16.14 -12.18 0.28
CA LEU A 270 17.18 -13.20 0.54
C LEU A 270 18.44 -12.97 -0.30
N GLY A 271 18.33 -12.17 -1.37
CA GLY A 271 19.46 -11.79 -2.22
C GLY A 271 20.33 -10.72 -1.56
N ARG A 272 21.43 -10.42 -2.24
CA ARG A 272 22.31 -9.28 -1.92
C ARG A 272 22.87 -8.73 -3.22
N SER A 273 23.08 -7.45 -3.28
CA SER A 273 23.88 -6.80 -4.31
C SER A 273 25.07 -6.09 -3.67
N LYS A 274 25.99 -5.55 -4.46
CA LYS A 274 27.20 -4.92 -3.95
C LYS A 274 26.90 -3.82 -2.92
N ASP A 275 25.87 -3.03 -3.19
CA ASP A 275 25.54 -1.81 -2.44
C ASP A 275 24.21 -1.89 -1.69
N ARG A 276 23.55 -3.08 -1.65
CA ARG A 276 22.25 -3.29 -1.02
C ARG A 276 22.20 -4.58 -0.23
N ALA A 277 21.50 -4.56 0.87
CA ALA A 277 21.27 -5.74 1.72
C ALA A 277 20.21 -6.72 1.15
N TYR A 278 19.74 -6.50 -0.07
CA TYR A 278 18.79 -7.31 -0.83
C TYR A 278 19.22 -7.43 -2.30
N GLY A 279 18.60 -8.34 -3.03
CA GLY A 279 18.75 -8.48 -4.48
C GLY A 279 17.64 -7.74 -5.24
N ILE A 280 17.92 -7.38 -6.48
CA ILE A 280 16.95 -6.84 -7.42
C ILE A 280 16.51 -7.96 -8.36
N PRO A 281 15.20 -8.26 -8.51
CA PRO A 281 14.71 -9.18 -9.51
C PRO A 281 15.05 -8.68 -10.92
N ASN A 282 15.63 -9.56 -11.76
CA ASN A 282 16.08 -9.18 -13.10
C ASN A 282 14.94 -8.77 -14.06
N ASP A 283 13.72 -9.13 -13.71
CA ASP A 283 12.50 -8.83 -14.43
C ASP A 283 11.70 -7.65 -13.81
N ASN A 284 12.35 -6.84 -12.96
CA ASN A 284 11.79 -5.56 -12.56
C ASN A 284 11.73 -4.62 -13.77
N PRO A 285 10.62 -3.88 -13.94
CA PRO A 285 10.37 -3.11 -15.15
C PRO A 285 11.46 -2.10 -15.50
N PHE A 286 12.07 -1.49 -14.49
CA PHE A 286 13.03 -0.40 -14.66
C PHE A 286 14.48 -0.80 -14.35
N VAL A 287 14.77 -2.08 -14.23
CA VAL A 287 16.13 -2.57 -13.87
C VAL A 287 17.20 -2.17 -14.87
N SER A 288 16.85 -1.93 -16.12
CA SER A 288 17.76 -1.53 -17.19
C SER A 288 17.69 -0.04 -17.53
N GLU A 289 16.80 0.72 -16.88
CA GLU A 289 16.67 2.15 -17.13
C GLU A 289 17.77 2.92 -16.41
N PRO A 290 18.52 3.77 -17.12
CA PRO A 290 19.56 4.60 -16.51
C PRO A 290 18.97 5.51 -15.43
N ASN A 291 19.63 5.59 -14.26
CA ASN A 291 19.26 6.40 -13.10
C ASN A 291 17.94 6.02 -12.42
N ALA A 292 17.19 5.04 -12.91
CA ALA A 292 15.99 4.58 -12.22
C ALA A 292 16.33 3.76 -10.98
N ALA A 293 15.52 3.89 -9.94
CA ALA A 293 15.54 3.00 -8.79
C ALA A 293 15.04 1.61 -9.24
N PRO A 294 15.93 0.61 -9.30
CA PRO A 294 15.62 -0.68 -9.91
C PRO A 294 14.62 -1.52 -9.10
N GLU A 295 14.27 -1.08 -7.90
CA GLU A 295 13.24 -1.65 -7.05
C GLU A 295 11.83 -1.35 -7.53
N ILE A 296 11.64 -0.26 -8.31
CA ILE A 296 10.32 0.19 -8.74
C ILE A 296 9.67 -0.89 -9.60
N TRP A 297 8.45 -1.29 -9.18
CA TRP A 297 7.60 -2.22 -9.92
C TRP A 297 6.45 -1.50 -10.62
N ALA A 298 5.89 -0.45 -9.98
CA ALA A 298 4.90 0.48 -10.54
C ALA A 298 4.99 1.80 -9.80
N TYR A 299 4.58 2.92 -10.39
CA TYR A 299 4.78 4.26 -9.84
C TYR A 299 3.59 5.20 -10.14
N GLY A 300 3.69 6.45 -9.70
CA GLY A 300 2.62 7.42 -9.90
C GLY A 300 1.43 7.24 -8.95
N LEU A 301 1.70 6.74 -7.73
CA LEU A 301 0.71 6.53 -6.67
C LEU A 301 0.94 7.56 -5.56
N ARG A 302 -0.13 8.13 -5.00
CA ARG A 302 0.02 9.15 -3.95
C ARG A 302 0.39 8.54 -2.60
N HIS A 303 -0.47 7.72 -2.08
CA HIS A 303 -0.25 7.00 -0.82
C HIS A 303 -0.89 5.61 -0.86
N PRO A 304 -0.25 4.67 -1.58
CA PRO A 304 -0.72 3.29 -1.70
C PRO A 304 -0.52 2.55 -0.36
N GLN A 305 -1.23 3.02 0.68
CA GLN A 305 -1.05 2.53 2.05
C GLN A 305 -1.26 1.03 2.16
N HIS A 306 -2.15 0.49 1.32
CA HIS A 306 -2.46 -0.93 1.32
C HIS A 306 -2.59 -1.48 -0.11
N PHE A 307 -2.03 -2.66 -0.31
CA PHE A 307 -2.31 -3.50 -1.47
C PHE A 307 -2.47 -4.95 -1.06
N SER A 308 -3.17 -5.73 -1.86
CA SER A 308 -3.36 -7.16 -1.65
C SER A 308 -3.32 -7.93 -2.95
N PHE A 309 -2.97 -9.23 -2.87
CA PHE A 309 -3.06 -10.14 -3.99
C PHE A 309 -4.26 -11.07 -3.83
N ASP A 310 -4.94 -11.36 -4.94
CA ASP A 310 -5.89 -12.47 -5.00
C ASP A 310 -5.20 -13.81 -5.34
N SER A 311 -5.95 -14.90 -5.35
CA SER A 311 -5.42 -16.22 -5.69
C SER A 311 -4.99 -16.39 -7.14
N LYS A 312 -5.35 -15.44 -8.02
CA LYS A 312 -4.92 -15.39 -9.43
C LYS A 312 -3.65 -14.56 -9.61
N GLY A 313 -3.16 -13.91 -8.54
CA GLY A 313 -1.98 -13.06 -8.57
C GLY A 313 -2.23 -11.63 -9.03
N ARG A 314 -3.50 -11.21 -9.17
CA ARG A 314 -3.81 -9.81 -9.42
C ARG A 314 -3.53 -9.00 -8.15
N MET A 315 -2.80 -7.92 -8.30
CA MET A 315 -2.58 -6.95 -7.23
C MET A 315 -3.68 -5.91 -7.26
N PHE A 316 -4.35 -5.70 -6.14
CA PHE A 316 -5.28 -4.60 -5.91
C PHE A 316 -4.59 -3.58 -5.02
N ILE A 317 -4.54 -2.33 -5.46
CA ILE A 317 -3.90 -1.22 -4.74
C ILE A 317 -5.00 -0.26 -4.31
N CYS A 318 -5.05 0.06 -3.02
CA CYS A 318 -5.89 1.11 -2.47
C CYS A 318 -5.00 2.35 -2.30
N ASP A 319 -5.20 3.35 -3.15
CA ASP A 319 -4.42 4.58 -3.15
C ASP A 319 -5.21 5.76 -2.58
N ILE A 320 -4.69 6.36 -1.51
CA ILE A 320 -5.33 7.48 -0.82
C ILE A 320 -5.10 8.76 -1.59
N GLY A 321 -6.18 9.37 -2.07
CA GLY A 321 -6.16 10.61 -2.81
C GLY A 321 -5.83 11.86 -1.98
N GLN A 322 -5.78 13.02 -2.64
CA GLN A 322 -5.38 14.27 -2.00
C GLN A 322 -6.57 15.00 -1.38
N LYS A 323 -7.60 15.30 -2.16
CA LYS A 323 -8.75 16.08 -1.72
C LYS A 323 -10.08 15.62 -2.27
N GLU A 324 -10.09 15.01 -3.43
CA GLU A 324 -11.33 14.81 -4.17
C GLU A 324 -11.62 13.33 -4.43
N VAL A 325 -10.61 12.49 -4.74
CA VAL A 325 -10.84 11.13 -5.25
C VAL A 325 -9.99 10.07 -4.55
N GLU A 326 -10.64 8.98 -4.15
CA GLU A 326 -10.03 7.76 -3.62
C GLU A 326 -10.08 6.65 -4.67
N GLU A 327 -9.03 5.80 -4.75
CA GLU A 327 -8.83 4.89 -5.87
C GLU A 327 -8.63 3.43 -5.48
N VAL A 328 -9.20 2.52 -6.27
CA VAL A 328 -8.80 1.11 -6.35
C VAL A 328 -8.17 0.88 -7.70
N ASN A 329 -6.91 0.48 -7.71
CA ASN A 329 -6.14 0.20 -8.91
C ASN A 329 -5.79 -1.28 -9.05
N ILE A 330 -5.61 -1.76 -10.28
CA ILE A 330 -4.97 -3.04 -10.57
C ILE A 330 -3.51 -2.81 -10.88
N GLY A 331 -2.63 -3.37 -10.06
CA GLY A 331 -1.18 -3.27 -10.24
C GLY A 331 -0.73 -3.90 -11.56
N ILE A 332 0.02 -3.14 -12.33
CA ILE A 332 0.60 -3.54 -13.62
C ILE A 332 2.11 -3.28 -13.56
N PRO A 333 2.96 -4.25 -13.92
CA PRO A 333 4.41 -4.03 -13.97
C PRO A 333 4.75 -2.86 -14.90
N GLY A 334 5.48 -1.87 -14.41
CA GLY A 334 5.83 -0.65 -15.15
C GLY A 334 4.72 0.38 -15.28
N GLY A 335 3.53 0.13 -14.68
CA GLY A 335 2.39 1.04 -14.76
C GLY A 335 2.65 2.38 -14.07
N ASN A 336 2.24 3.47 -14.74
CA ASN A 336 2.17 4.82 -14.19
C ASN A 336 0.71 5.14 -13.85
N PHE A 337 0.41 5.38 -12.57
CA PHE A 337 -0.95 5.67 -12.09
C PHE A 337 -1.30 7.17 -12.06
N GLY A 338 -0.37 8.02 -12.47
CA GLY A 338 -0.62 9.42 -12.81
C GLY A 338 -0.43 10.44 -11.70
N TRP A 339 -0.30 10.07 -10.41
CA TRP A 339 -0.02 11.03 -9.35
C TRP A 339 1.31 11.75 -9.63
N ARG A 340 1.42 13.03 -9.56
CA ARG A 340 0.49 14.11 -9.10
C ARG A 340 -0.24 14.82 -10.24
N ILE A 341 -0.10 14.38 -11.47
CA ILE A 341 -0.80 14.94 -12.64
C ILE A 341 -2.29 14.58 -12.57
N ARG A 342 -2.59 13.44 -11.94
CA ARG A 342 -3.93 12.88 -11.77
C ARG A 342 -4.28 12.66 -10.30
N GLU A 343 -5.58 12.76 -10.02
CA GLU A 343 -6.25 12.22 -8.86
C GLU A 343 -7.50 11.49 -9.36
N GLY A 344 -7.53 10.18 -9.28
CA GLY A 344 -8.47 9.36 -10.05
C GLY A 344 -8.30 9.52 -11.56
N THR A 345 -9.41 9.64 -12.25
CA THR A 345 -9.45 9.93 -13.69
C THR A 345 -9.40 11.41 -14.01
N PHE A 346 -9.23 12.28 -13.01
CA PHE A 346 -9.27 13.72 -13.16
C PHE A 346 -7.87 14.35 -13.15
N ALA A 347 -7.70 15.47 -13.83
CA ALA A 347 -6.46 16.25 -13.76
C ALA A 347 -6.42 17.10 -12.48
N THR A 348 -5.22 17.33 -11.93
CA THR A 348 -5.03 18.11 -10.68
C THR A 348 -4.66 19.59 -10.92
N GLY A 349 -4.69 20.07 -12.14
CA GLY A 349 -4.18 21.40 -12.50
C GLY A 349 -2.65 21.50 -12.50
N PHE A 350 -1.94 20.44 -12.12
CA PHE A 350 -0.49 20.41 -12.15
C PHE A 350 0.04 20.50 -13.59
N GLY A 351 1.01 21.40 -13.81
CA GLY A 351 1.59 21.65 -15.15
C GLY A 351 0.71 22.50 -16.07
N ILE A 352 -0.43 22.99 -15.62
CA ILE A 352 -1.32 23.86 -16.39
C ILE A 352 -1.09 25.30 -15.98
N GLU A 353 -0.63 26.14 -16.92
CA GLU A 353 -0.34 27.55 -16.66
C GLU A 353 -1.60 28.31 -16.20
N GLY A 354 -1.48 29.05 -15.09
CA GLY A 354 -2.56 29.87 -14.55
C GLY A 354 -3.66 29.08 -13.79
N VAL A 355 -3.52 27.80 -13.63
CA VAL A 355 -4.47 26.95 -12.89
C VAL A 355 -3.95 26.67 -11.48
N GLU A 356 -4.81 26.84 -10.49
CA GLU A 356 -4.50 26.52 -9.10
C GLU A 356 -4.34 25.00 -8.92
N VAL A 357 -3.26 24.59 -8.28
CA VAL A 357 -3.07 23.19 -7.90
C VAL A 357 -3.91 22.91 -6.65
N GLY A 358 -4.79 21.93 -6.74
CA GLY A 358 -5.61 21.53 -5.59
C GLY A 358 -6.98 21.00 -5.93
N PRO A 359 -7.81 21.72 -6.66
CA PRO A 359 -9.01 21.18 -7.28
C PRO A 359 -8.67 20.14 -8.35
N VAL A 360 -9.65 19.32 -8.71
CA VAL A 360 -9.56 18.47 -9.89
C VAL A 360 -10.38 19.06 -11.04
N PHE A 361 -10.05 18.66 -12.25
CA PHE A 361 -10.63 19.19 -13.48
C PHE A 361 -10.97 18.05 -14.44
N ASP A 362 -12.07 18.20 -15.18
CA ASP A 362 -12.41 17.30 -16.28
C ASP A 362 -11.59 17.72 -17.51
N LEU A 363 -10.43 17.11 -17.68
CA LEU A 363 -9.59 17.32 -18.85
C LEU A 363 -9.40 16.01 -19.58
N SER A 364 -9.72 16.04 -20.87
CA SER A 364 -9.36 14.94 -21.77
C SER A 364 -7.83 14.80 -21.84
N HIS A 365 -7.35 13.58 -21.93
CA HIS A 365 -5.93 13.27 -21.99
C HIS A 365 -5.49 13.17 -23.44
N ASP A 366 -5.04 14.25 -24.01
CA ASP A 366 -4.40 14.28 -25.33
C ASP A 366 -2.86 14.34 -25.22
N GLY A 367 -2.30 14.09 -24.03
CA GLY A 367 -0.86 14.08 -23.80
C GLY A 367 -0.18 12.76 -24.23
N PRO A 368 1.14 12.78 -24.45
CA PRO A 368 1.91 11.60 -24.85
C PRO A 368 2.00 10.52 -23.76
N GLU A 369 1.58 10.81 -22.54
CA GLU A 369 1.68 9.92 -21.39
C GLU A 369 0.42 9.07 -21.24
N THR A 370 0.62 7.77 -21.14
CA THR A 370 -0.46 6.82 -20.89
C THR A 370 -0.48 6.47 -19.42
N PHE A 371 -1.49 6.95 -18.69
CA PHE A 371 -1.72 6.57 -17.30
C PHE A 371 -2.60 5.33 -17.20
N VAL A 372 -2.44 4.59 -16.10
CA VAL A 372 -3.31 3.47 -15.75
C VAL A 372 -4.46 4.01 -14.91
N ASP A 373 -5.65 4.04 -15.48
CA ASP A 373 -6.84 4.48 -14.77
C ASP A 373 -7.27 3.51 -13.67
N PRO A 374 -7.91 3.99 -12.59
CA PRO A 374 -8.47 3.14 -11.54
C PRO A 374 -9.59 2.24 -12.07
N VAL A 375 -9.75 1.07 -11.44
CA VAL A 375 -10.87 0.16 -11.69
C VAL A 375 -12.10 0.47 -10.86
N ALA A 376 -11.94 1.27 -9.80
CA ALA A 376 -13.02 1.88 -9.03
C ALA A 376 -12.50 3.16 -8.37
N GLN A 377 -13.34 4.15 -8.24
CA GLN A 377 -13.03 5.41 -7.58
C GLN A 377 -14.28 6.00 -6.94
N TYR A 378 -14.09 6.77 -5.86
CA TYR A 378 -15.16 7.50 -5.20
C TYR A 378 -14.63 8.83 -4.69
N ASP A 379 -15.51 9.82 -4.57
CA ASP A 379 -15.13 11.15 -4.10
C ASP A 379 -15.32 11.34 -2.60
N HIS A 380 -14.91 12.50 -2.10
CA HIS A 380 -14.94 12.83 -0.68
C HIS A 380 -16.35 13.11 -0.12
N GLU A 381 -17.39 13.09 -0.95
CA GLU A 381 -18.76 13.05 -0.46
C GLU A 381 -19.11 11.65 0.09
N GLU A 382 -18.53 10.59 -0.48
CA GLU A 382 -18.74 9.20 -0.09
C GLU A 382 -17.80 8.70 1.00
N GLY A 383 -16.53 9.13 0.99
CA GLY A 383 -15.51 8.75 1.96
C GLY A 383 -14.49 9.85 2.17
N ARG A 384 -13.37 9.54 2.81
CA ARG A 384 -12.31 10.54 3.08
C ARG A 384 -10.89 9.97 2.95
N ALA A 385 -10.75 8.67 2.98
CA ALA A 385 -9.50 7.98 2.77
C ALA A 385 -9.76 6.49 2.58
N ILE A 386 -9.41 5.96 1.43
CA ILE A 386 -9.50 4.53 1.20
C ILE A 386 -8.53 3.78 2.10
N GLY A 387 -8.99 2.71 2.71
CA GLY A 387 -8.16 1.86 3.57
C GLY A 387 -7.69 0.60 2.86
N SER A 388 -7.69 -0.49 3.60
CA SER A 388 -7.36 -1.80 3.06
C SER A 388 -8.51 -2.41 2.28
N GLY A 389 -8.17 -3.25 1.29
CA GLY A 389 -9.14 -4.02 0.52
C GLY A 389 -8.61 -5.41 0.19
N PHE A 390 -9.52 -6.37 0.04
CA PHE A 390 -9.21 -7.76 -0.31
C PHE A 390 -10.25 -8.36 -1.25
N ALA A 391 -9.79 -9.14 -2.22
CA ALA A 391 -10.67 -10.03 -2.95
C ALA A 391 -11.19 -11.12 -1.99
N TYR A 392 -12.51 -11.22 -1.85
CA TYR A 392 -13.09 -12.24 -1.00
C TYR A 392 -13.06 -13.61 -1.67
N GLU A 393 -12.27 -14.50 -1.13
CA GLU A 393 -12.10 -15.88 -1.59
C GLU A 393 -12.45 -16.90 -0.50
N GLY A 394 -13.00 -16.42 0.61
CA GLY A 394 -13.53 -17.22 1.71
C GLY A 394 -14.71 -18.09 1.29
N ARG A 395 -15.10 -18.99 2.18
CA ARG A 395 -16.16 -19.97 1.90
C ARG A 395 -17.43 -19.71 2.72
N LYS A 396 -17.32 -18.90 3.79
CA LYS A 396 -18.43 -18.73 4.74
C LYS A 396 -19.49 -17.76 4.23
N ILE A 397 -19.09 -16.65 3.62
CA ILE A 397 -20.02 -15.62 3.14
C ILE A 397 -20.19 -15.77 1.63
N LYS A 398 -21.13 -16.62 1.20
CA LYS A 398 -21.30 -16.97 -0.22
C LYS A 398 -21.63 -15.75 -1.11
N SER A 399 -22.34 -14.77 -0.57
CA SER A 399 -22.72 -13.53 -1.28
C SER A 399 -21.53 -12.62 -1.60
N LEU A 400 -20.42 -12.72 -0.86
CA LEU A 400 -19.21 -11.96 -1.12
C LEU A 400 -18.27 -12.63 -2.14
N LYS A 401 -18.54 -13.88 -2.54
CA LYS A 401 -17.66 -14.59 -3.46
C LYS A 401 -17.50 -13.84 -4.78
N GLY A 402 -16.25 -13.56 -5.19
CA GLY A 402 -15.94 -12.82 -6.41
C GLY A 402 -16.07 -11.30 -6.26
N LYS A 403 -16.25 -10.78 -5.05
CA LYS A 403 -16.22 -9.35 -4.76
C LYS A 403 -14.83 -8.95 -4.24
N PHE A 404 -14.42 -7.74 -4.59
CA PHE A 404 -13.34 -7.04 -3.89
C PHE A 404 -14.00 -6.12 -2.86
N VAL A 405 -13.68 -6.34 -1.59
CA VAL A 405 -14.24 -5.58 -0.46
C VAL A 405 -13.17 -4.65 0.07
N PHE A 406 -13.49 -3.37 0.23
CA PHE A 406 -12.57 -2.35 0.72
C PHE A 406 -13.25 -1.40 1.69
N ALA A 407 -12.46 -0.66 2.46
CA ALA A 407 -12.92 0.17 3.55
C ALA A 407 -12.61 1.64 3.33
N ASP A 408 -13.49 2.53 3.76
CA ASP A 408 -13.13 3.91 4.07
C ASP A 408 -12.66 4.02 5.52
N ILE A 409 -11.44 4.56 5.69
CA ILE A 409 -10.77 4.67 6.99
C ILE A 409 -11.55 5.57 7.94
N VAL A 410 -12.01 6.71 7.44
CA VAL A 410 -12.54 7.80 8.24
C VAL A 410 -13.98 7.55 8.61
N ARG A 411 -14.84 7.33 7.62
CA ARG A 411 -16.27 7.13 7.85
C ARG A 411 -16.62 5.72 8.32
N GLY A 412 -15.69 4.75 8.16
CA GLY A 412 -15.90 3.37 8.59
C GLY A 412 -16.93 2.63 7.74
N ARG A 413 -17.15 3.07 6.50
CA ARG A 413 -17.99 2.39 5.52
C ARG A 413 -17.20 1.26 4.87
N LEU A 414 -17.91 0.22 4.51
CA LEU A 414 -17.40 -0.89 3.72
C LEU A 414 -18.05 -0.89 2.36
N PHE A 415 -17.23 -0.99 1.35
CA PHE A 415 -17.64 -1.02 -0.04
C PHE A 415 -17.28 -2.34 -0.70
N TYR A 416 -17.95 -2.67 -1.80
CA TYR A 416 -17.54 -3.76 -2.66
C TYR A 416 -17.78 -3.45 -4.13
N ILE A 417 -16.97 -4.07 -4.97
CA ILE A 417 -17.12 -4.11 -6.42
C ILE A 417 -17.09 -5.56 -6.90
N ASP A 418 -17.58 -5.82 -8.10
CA ASP A 418 -17.40 -7.12 -8.75
C ASP A 418 -15.94 -7.26 -9.25
N ALA A 419 -15.19 -8.22 -8.68
CA ALA A 419 -13.80 -8.46 -9.04
C ALA A 419 -13.62 -9.30 -10.33
N GLY A 420 -14.72 -9.73 -10.97
CA GLY A 420 -14.67 -10.61 -12.14
C GLY A 420 -14.20 -9.91 -13.41
N ASN A 421 -14.78 -8.76 -13.71
CA ASN A 421 -14.63 -8.05 -14.97
C ASN A 421 -14.16 -6.60 -14.73
N LEU A 422 -12.96 -6.46 -14.20
CA LEU A 422 -12.35 -5.15 -13.99
C LEU A 422 -11.62 -4.69 -15.25
N ASN A 423 -11.84 -3.46 -15.64
CA ASN A 423 -11.24 -2.85 -16.82
C ASN A 423 -10.75 -1.44 -16.45
N PRO A 424 -9.43 -1.18 -16.46
CA PRO A 424 -8.91 0.18 -16.33
C PRO A 424 -9.57 1.11 -17.37
N GLY A 425 -9.91 2.34 -16.98
CA GLY A 425 -10.64 3.30 -17.81
C GLY A 425 -12.17 3.10 -17.87
N LYS A 426 -12.70 2.09 -17.16
CA LYS A 426 -14.13 1.94 -16.93
C LYS A 426 -14.37 1.54 -15.48
N PRO A 427 -14.44 2.50 -14.55
CA PRO A 427 -14.63 2.22 -13.14
C PRO A 427 -15.86 1.34 -12.89
N ALA A 428 -15.69 0.32 -12.03
CA ALA A 428 -16.77 -0.57 -11.63
C ALA A 428 -17.74 0.16 -10.70
N GLU A 429 -19.00 -0.20 -10.76
CA GLU A 429 -20.03 0.29 -9.83
C GLU A 429 -19.67 -0.15 -8.40
N ILE A 430 -19.59 0.81 -7.50
CA ILE A 430 -19.35 0.59 -6.07
C ILE A 430 -20.67 0.48 -5.35
N LYS A 431 -20.79 -0.52 -4.47
CA LYS A 431 -21.95 -0.68 -3.56
C LYS A 431 -21.47 -0.70 -2.11
N GLU A 432 -22.26 -0.13 -1.21
CA GLU A 432 -22.02 -0.22 0.22
C GLU A 432 -22.45 -1.56 0.79
N LEU A 433 -21.57 -2.19 1.57
CA LEU A 433 -21.84 -3.44 2.29
C LEU A 433 -22.62 -3.15 3.57
N ARG A 434 -23.74 -3.81 3.76
CA ARG A 434 -24.62 -3.61 4.93
C ARG A 434 -24.16 -4.47 6.10
N LEU A 435 -24.06 -3.88 7.29
CA LEU A 435 -23.54 -4.53 8.48
C LEU A 435 -24.62 -4.79 9.53
N MET A 436 -24.76 -6.06 9.94
CA MET A 436 -25.53 -6.46 11.11
C MET A 436 -24.60 -6.54 12.31
N ILE A 437 -24.71 -5.62 13.25
CA ILE A 437 -23.88 -5.53 14.46
C ILE A 437 -24.81 -5.58 15.67
N ASP A 438 -24.55 -6.51 16.60
CA ASP A 438 -25.37 -6.71 17.79
C ASP A 438 -26.89 -6.88 17.48
N GLY A 439 -27.19 -7.61 16.36
CA GLY A 439 -28.55 -7.97 15.95
C GLY A 439 -29.33 -6.90 15.18
N ARG A 440 -28.74 -5.75 14.88
CA ARG A 440 -29.38 -4.67 14.09
C ARG A 440 -28.47 -4.17 12.99
N GLU A 441 -29.06 -3.68 11.90
CA GLU A 441 -28.31 -2.97 10.86
C GLU A 441 -27.88 -1.61 11.38
N GLN A 442 -26.56 -1.37 11.41
CA GLN A 442 -26.00 -0.11 11.88
C GLN A 442 -24.60 0.14 11.30
N ALA A 443 -24.19 1.40 11.30
CA ALA A 443 -22.84 1.78 10.91
C ALA A 443 -21.79 1.33 11.95
N LEU A 444 -20.59 0.99 11.48
CA LEU A 444 -19.52 0.59 12.37
C LEU A 444 -19.11 1.72 13.34
N LEU A 445 -19.13 2.96 12.88
CA LEU A 445 -18.82 4.13 13.71
C LEU A 445 -19.75 4.23 14.93
N GLU A 446 -21.05 4.00 14.72
CA GLU A 446 -22.06 3.97 15.79
C GLU A 446 -21.80 2.80 16.75
N ALA A 447 -21.57 1.60 16.21
CA ALA A 447 -21.33 0.39 16.99
C ALA A 447 -20.03 0.41 17.78
N ALA A 448 -19.00 1.07 17.29
CA ALA A 448 -17.70 1.17 17.96
C ALA A 448 -17.72 2.10 19.17
N GLY A 449 -18.76 2.93 19.32
CA GLY A 449 -18.92 3.83 20.46
C GLY A 449 -17.76 4.79 20.63
N TYR A 450 -17.25 5.33 19.54
CA TYR A 450 -16.11 6.23 19.57
C TYR A 450 -16.41 7.42 20.48
N PRO A 451 -15.53 7.76 21.44
CA PRO A 451 -15.73 8.94 22.26
C PRO A 451 -15.76 10.18 21.36
N ASN A 452 -16.69 11.09 21.63
CA ASN A 452 -16.86 12.35 20.90
C ASN A 452 -15.61 13.22 20.84
N THR A 453 -14.64 12.95 21.70
CA THR A 453 -13.34 13.62 21.77
C THR A 453 -12.35 13.15 20.72
N TYR A 454 -12.64 12.05 20.03
CA TYR A 454 -11.68 11.43 19.12
C TYR A 454 -11.37 12.28 17.89
N HIS A 455 -12.35 13.00 17.36
CA HIS A 455 -12.16 13.96 16.27
C HIS A 455 -13.39 14.86 16.09
N PRO A 456 -13.24 16.12 15.66
CA PRO A 456 -14.38 16.95 15.29
C PRO A 456 -15.27 16.35 14.20
N GLY A 457 -14.77 15.33 13.47
CA GLY A 457 -15.47 14.67 12.37
C GLY A 457 -15.74 13.18 12.57
N LEU A 458 -15.64 12.61 13.78
CA LEU A 458 -15.87 11.18 14.04
C LEU A 458 -15.13 10.25 13.04
N ARG A 459 -14.02 9.64 13.46
CA ARG A 459 -13.24 8.71 12.64
C ARG A 459 -13.37 7.28 13.16
N ALA A 460 -13.69 6.34 12.28
CA ALA A 460 -13.65 4.91 12.60
C ALA A 460 -12.22 4.36 12.67
N ASP A 461 -11.30 4.94 11.93
CA ASP A 461 -9.97 4.40 11.67
C ASP A 461 -10.02 2.91 11.32
N LEU A 462 -10.96 2.59 10.42
CA LEU A 462 -11.23 1.23 9.97
C LEU A 462 -10.10 0.72 9.08
N ARG A 463 -9.70 -0.53 9.35
CA ARG A 463 -8.86 -1.32 8.44
C ARG A 463 -9.51 -2.69 8.24
N LEU A 464 -9.22 -3.31 7.12
CA LEU A 464 -9.52 -4.71 6.87
C LEU A 464 -8.31 -5.59 7.09
N GLY A 465 -8.55 -6.84 7.44
CA GLY A 465 -7.59 -7.91 7.47
C GLY A 465 -8.19 -9.18 6.90
N ILE A 466 -7.35 -10.20 6.68
CA ILE A 466 -7.75 -11.47 6.12
C ILE A 466 -7.06 -12.60 6.87
N ASP A 467 -7.75 -13.74 7.08
CA ASP A 467 -7.13 -14.94 7.62
C ASP A 467 -6.66 -15.92 6.51
N GLU A 468 -6.11 -17.05 6.91
CA GLU A 468 -5.59 -18.07 6.00
C GLU A 468 -6.72 -18.72 5.18
N ASP A 469 -7.95 -18.77 5.72
CA ASP A 469 -9.16 -19.24 5.04
C ASP A 469 -9.78 -18.18 4.11
N LYS A 470 -9.15 -17.00 4.00
CA LYS A 470 -9.62 -15.85 3.21
C LYS A 470 -10.92 -15.23 3.74
N GLU A 471 -11.19 -15.38 5.02
CA GLU A 471 -12.29 -14.68 5.69
C GLU A 471 -11.85 -13.29 6.18
N LEU A 472 -12.74 -12.30 6.11
CA LEU A 472 -12.42 -10.90 6.38
C LEU A 472 -12.58 -10.52 7.84
N TYR A 473 -11.72 -9.61 8.28
CA TYR A 473 -11.72 -9.01 9.60
C TYR A 473 -11.79 -7.49 9.53
N LEU A 474 -12.44 -6.89 10.52
CA LEU A 474 -12.49 -5.45 10.75
C LEU A 474 -11.62 -5.07 11.95
N LEU A 475 -10.82 -4.06 11.78
CA LEU A 475 -9.90 -3.54 12.77
C LEU A 475 -10.25 -2.08 13.06
N THR A 476 -10.45 -1.73 14.32
CA THR A 476 -10.79 -0.37 14.70
C THR A 476 -9.86 0.12 15.82
N LYS A 477 -9.21 1.27 15.59
CA LYS A 477 -8.21 1.81 16.54
C LYS A 477 -8.86 2.30 17.84
N GLY A 478 -10.00 2.96 17.74
CA GLY A 478 -10.64 3.61 18.89
C GLY A 478 -10.97 2.66 20.01
N ASP A 479 -11.53 1.52 19.72
CA ASP A 479 -11.94 0.52 20.72
C ASP A 479 -11.00 -0.71 20.81
N GLY A 480 -10.05 -0.84 19.87
CA GLY A 480 -9.04 -1.91 19.86
C GLY A 480 -9.57 -3.31 19.56
N TRP A 481 -10.81 -3.43 19.07
CA TRP A 481 -11.41 -4.70 18.72
C TRP A 481 -10.98 -5.21 17.35
N VAL A 482 -10.69 -6.49 17.30
CA VAL A 482 -10.61 -7.29 16.08
C VAL A 482 -11.95 -8.03 15.94
N ARG A 483 -12.64 -7.76 14.83
CA ARG A 483 -13.95 -8.33 14.51
C ARG A 483 -13.86 -9.16 13.25
N LYS A 484 -14.68 -10.19 13.12
CA LYS A 484 -14.77 -11.04 11.93
C LYS A 484 -16.09 -10.81 11.22
N LEU A 485 -16.05 -10.73 9.88
CA LEU A 485 -17.25 -10.81 9.07
C LEU A 485 -17.76 -12.25 9.00
N VAL A 486 -19.05 -12.44 9.19
CA VAL A 486 -19.71 -13.74 9.16
C VAL A 486 -21.03 -13.63 8.39
N PRO A 487 -21.64 -14.75 7.93
CA PRO A 487 -22.95 -14.70 7.29
C PRO A 487 -23.98 -14.04 8.21
N ALA A 488 -24.79 -13.12 7.67
CA ALA A 488 -25.99 -12.67 8.35
C ALA A 488 -27.00 -13.82 8.41
N LYS A 489 -27.67 -13.97 9.57
CA LYS A 489 -28.73 -14.99 9.78
C LYS A 489 -30.05 -14.51 9.20
#